data_892dc7461510d1ed86e8f0f089fed641
#
_entry.id   892dc7461510d1ed86e8f0f089fed641
#
_cell.length_a   1.000
_cell.length_b   1.000
_cell.length_c   1.000
_cell.angle_alpha   90.00
_cell.angle_beta   90.00
_cell.angle_gamma   90.00
#
_symmetry.space_group_name_H-M   'P 1'
#
loop_
_entity.id
_entity.type
_entity.pdbx_description
1 polymer ?
#
loop_
_entity_poly.entity_id
_entity_poly.type
_entity_poly.pdbx_seq_one_letter_code
_entity_poly.pdbx_strand_id
1 'polypeptide(L)'
;VAAPRAKSTVIRLALAALVSLSLVSPALAGEGWTVNLKADPYGPQRFLAVDKSSQTFWIFEQKSPLQPMKQLPCTTGQEPGTKWREGDLKTPEGVYFIKERINGGLDFGLYGDLAFTLNYPNPIDVINGRKGSGIWIHGRGRPITPNESKGCVALNNPDIKDLDPQLTKRILPVVIANEVHWSKDNPVAAKEGQEVVAATLEWAKAWSRKSEDFFAFHDAAKFSVSTAEPFDNFRSHKRQLFAKLPWIHVLIDDVRAVQGPDYWVTYFGQLYRSPTLSSEGIKRLYWQRNEQGRMVIVGMDYDEISLGLEAKYISRVRDDVSKVVEAWRKAWEAGKVADYMQFYGENATQGDRKGKAAIREQKQQLWAGAKAPKKVALRDMKFSLSQEGVQVEFVQEYASRDGNSDKGKKKLVLGPVGDGWSILDEDWSKL
;
A
#
# COMPACT_ATOMS: atom_id res chain seq x y z
N VAL A 1 20.79 -44.75 -83.09
CA VAL A 1 19.43 -44.49 -82.58
C VAL A 1 19.59 -43.83 -81.24
N ALA A 2 19.43 -42.49 -81.20
CA ALA A 2 19.62 -41.68 -79.98
C ALA A 2 18.24 -41.32 -79.44
N ALA A 3 18.03 -41.52 -78.16
CA ALA A 3 16.84 -41.08 -77.44
C ALA A 3 17.02 -39.66 -76.86
N PRO A 4 15.97 -38.82 -76.79
CA PRO A 4 16.12 -37.45 -76.41
C PRO A 4 16.08 -37.23 -74.88
N ARG A 5 16.90 -36.29 -74.42
CA ARG A 5 16.97 -35.82 -73.05
C ARG A 5 15.76 -34.95 -72.70
N ALA A 6 15.03 -35.28 -71.65
CA ALA A 6 13.99 -34.45 -71.04
C ALA A 6 14.61 -33.28 -70.26
N LYS A 7 14.17 -32.06 -70.53
CA LYS A 7 14.51 -30.86 -69.76
C LYS A 7 13.54 -30.74 -68.56
N SER A 8 14.02 -30.84 -67.32
CA SER A 8 13.25 -30.55 -66.12
C SER A 8 13.24 -29.04 -65.88
N THR A 9 12.07 -28.47 -65.94
CA THR A 9 11.82 -27.05 -65.59
C THR A 9 11.59 -26.99 -64.06
N VAL A 10 12.53 -26.41 -63.34
CA VAL A 10 12.39 -26.12 -61.91
C VAL A 10 11.59 -24.83 -61.76
N ILE A 11 10.33 -24.93 -61.30
CA ILE A 11 9.51 -23.81 -60.89
C ILE A 11 9.95 -23.40 -59.48
N ARG A 12 10.59 -22.25 -59.38
CA ARG A 12 10.85 -21.60 -58.07
C ARG A 12 9.60 -20.87 -57.63
N LEU A 13 8.86 -21.39 -56.66
CA LEU A 13 7.85 -20.61 -55.94
C LEU A 13 8.58 -19.62 -55.00
N ALA A 14 8.45 -18.35 -55.32
CA ALA A 14 8.81 -17.25 -54.44
C ALA A 14 7.68 -17.07 -53.40
N LEU A 15 7.89 -17.46 -52.15
CA LEU A 15 7.02 -17.17 -51.03
C LEU A 15 7.24 -15.69 -50.67
N ALA A 16 6.32 -14.81 -51.06
CA ALA A 16 6.29 -13.43 -50.59
C ALA A 16 5.69 -13.43 -49.17
N ALA A 17 6.54 -13.28 -48.17
CA ALA A 17 6.10 -13.01 -46.80
C ALA A 17 5.55 -11.59 -46.75
N LEU A 18 4.23 -11.47 -46.69
CA LEU A 18 3.56 -10.20 -46.30
C LEU A 18 3.83 -9.95 -44.81
N VAL A 19 4.83 -9.12 -44.54
CA VAL A 19 5.00 -8.47 -43.25
C VAL A 19 3.92 -7.41 -43.16
N SER A 20 2.82 -7.71 -42.47
CA SER A 20 1.84 -6.72 -42.06
C SER A 20 2.48 -5.80 -41.00
N LEU A 21 3.03 -4.68 -41.48
CA LEU A 21 3.40 -3.57 -40.60
C LEU A 21 2.07 -3.03 -40.03
N SER A 22 1.76 -3.41 -38.80
CA SER A 22 0.74 -2.72 -38.00
C SER A 22 1.25 -1.29 -37.79
N LEU A 23 0.79 -0.37 -38.59
CA LEU A 23 0.90 1.05 -38.33
C LEU A 23 0.13 1.30 -37.04
N VAL A 24 0.85 1.33 -35.91
CA VAL A 24 0.37 1.99 -34.71
C VAL A 24 0.25 3.45 -35.08
N SER A 25 -0.96 3.86 -35.39
CA SER A 25 -1.28 5.28 -35.63
C SER A 25 -0.84 6.02 -34.37
N PRO A 26 0.02 7.06 -34.44
CA PRO A 26 0.22 7.94 -33.34
C PRO A 26 -1.15 8.52 -32.98
N ALA A 27 -1.61 8.28 -31.76
CA ALA A 27 -2.81 8.93 -31.26
C ALA A 27 -2.66 10.43 -31.53
N LEU A 28 -3.59 10.99 -32.24
CA LEU A 28 -3.66 12.40 -32.53
C LEU A 28 -3.58 13.16 -31.20
N ALA A 29 -2.52 13.95 -31.04
CA ALA A 29 -2.33 14.84 -29.89
C ALA A 29 -3.41 15.95 -29.99
N GLY A 30 -4.64 15.64 -29.54
CA GLY A 30 -5.78 16.56 -29.67
C GLY A 30 -6.99 16.16 -28.83
N GLU A 31 -7.20 14.88 -28.60
CA GLU A 31 -8.32 14.43 -27.78
C GLU A 31 -7.80 14.14 -26.37
N GLY A 32 -8.26 14.95 -25.38
CA GLY A 32 -7.97 14.74 -23.98
C GLY A 32 -8.64 13.47 -23.45
N TRP A 33 -8.24 13.00 -22.28
CA TRP A 33 -8.81 11.82 -21.64
C TRP A 33 -10.28 12.04 -21.26
N THR A 34 -11.15 11.15 -21.74
CA THR A 34 -12.55 11.06 -21.31
C THR A 34 -12.67 9.90 -20.32
N VAL A 35 -13.17 10.18 -19.11
CA VAL A 35 -13.39 9.17 -18.07
C VAL A 35 -14.87 8.86 -17.91
N ASN A 36 -15.21 7.56 -17.81
CA ASN A 36 -16.55 7.07 -17.50
C ASN A 36 -16.56 6.48 -16.08
N LEU A 37 -16.91 7.28 -15.10
CA LEU A 37 -16.95 6.90 -13.69
C LEU A 37 -18.15 5.99 -13.41
N LYS A 38 -17.92 4.93 -12.65
CA LYS A 38 -18.95 3.97 -12.21
C LYS A 38 -18.77 3.67 -10.73
N ALA A 39 -19.85 3.31 -10.06
CA ALA A 39 -19.75 2.74 -8.73
C ALA A 39 -19.03 1.39 -8.84
N ASP A 40 -17.95 1.22 -8.06
CA ASP A 40 -17.12 0.01 -8.05
C ASP A 40 -16.81 -0.40 -6.60
N PRO A 41 -17.10 -1.64 -6.18
CA PRO A 41 -16.80 -2.10 -4.81
C PRO A 41 -15.34 -1.95 -4.41
N TYR A 42 -14.42 -1.98 -5.36
CA TYR A 42 -12.98 -1.78 -5.15
C TYR A 42 -12.54 -0.32 -5.33
N GLY A 43 -13.44 0.55 -5.80
CA GLY A 43 -13.16 1.98 -6.00
C GLY A 43 -13.11 2.78 -4.69
N PRO A 44 -12.71 4.05 -4.77
CA PRO A 44 -12.65 4.94 -3.61
C PRO A 44 -14.05 5.20 -3.02
N GLN A 45 -14.14 5.26 -1.71
CA GLN A 45 -15.41 5.63 -1.04
C GLN A 45 -15.80 7.07 -1.34
N ARG A 46 -14.82 7.94 -1.48
CA ARG A 46 -14.97 9.33 -1.87
C ARG A 46 -13.80 9.75 -2.74
N PHE A 47 -14.06 10.57 -3.76
CA PHE A 47 -13.04 11.10 -4.64
C PHE A 47 -13.47 12.42 -5.26
N LEU A 48 -12.50 13.15 -5.78
CA LEU A 48 -12.70 14.38 -6.53
C LEU A 48 -12.62 14.10 -8.02
N ALA A 49 -13.40 14.81 -8.81
CA ALA A 49 -13.29 14.79 -10.25
C ALA A 49 -13.29 16.23 -10.82
N VAL A 50 -12.41 16.48 -11.77
CA VAL A 50 -12.28 17.76 -12.47
C VAL A 50 -12.48 17.50 -13.96
N ASP A 51 -13.51 18.13 -14.51
CA ASP A 51 -13.80 18.18 -15.94
C ASP A 51 -13.26 19.48 -16.51
N LYS A 52 -12.27 19.35 -17.39
CA LYS A 52 -11.62 20.51 -17.99
C LYS A 52 -12.45 21.14 -19.08
N SER A 53 -13.28 20.35 -19.77
CA SER A 53 -14.13 20.87 -20.86
C SER A 53 -15.27 21.73 -20.34
N SER A 54 -15.93 21.27 -19.27
CA SER A 54 -17.05 22.00 -18.63
C SER A 54 -16.61 22.91 -17.49
N GLN A 55 -15.33 22.93 -17.14
CA GLN A 55 -14.76 23.70 -16.03
C GLN A 55 -15.52 23.45 -14.71
N THR A 56 -15.76 22.15 -14.45
CA THR A 56 -16.56 21.70 -13.30
C THR A 56 -15.74 20.81 -12.37
N PHE A 57 -15.91 21.06 -11.09
CA PHE A 57 -15.32 20.29 -10.00
C PHE A 57 -16.41 19.53 -9.26
N TRP A 58 -16.27 18.23 -9.08
CA TRP A 58 -17.19 17.39 -8.32
C TRP A 58 -16.53 16.72 -7.13
N ILE A 59 -17.33 16.47 -6.12
CA ILE A 59 -17.06 15.49 -5.07
C ILE A 59 -18.05 14.35 -5.27
N PHE A 60 -17.50 13.14 -5.48
CA PHE A 60 -18.28 11.93 -5.54
C PHE A 60 -18.17 11.15 -4.23
N GLU A 61 -19.27 10.54 -3.83
CA GLU A 61 -19.32 9.51 -2.82
C GLU A 61 -19.82 8.23 -3.46
N GLN A 62 -19.14 7.12 -3.18
CA GLN A 62 -19.53 5.83 -3.69
C GLN A 62 -20.77 5.34 -2.97
N LYS A 63 -21.91 5.64 -3.58
CA LYS A 63 -23.20 5.04 -3.28
C LYS A 63 -23.59 4.17 -4.46
N SER A 64 -24.58 3.36 -4.31
CA SER A 64 -25.19 2.61 -5.41
C SER A 64 -26.55 3.25 -5.73
N PRO A 65 -26.69 3.95 -6.85
CA PRO A 65 -25.70 4.31 -7.89
C PRO A 65 -24.71 5.41 -7.44
N LEU A 66 -23.66 5.64 -8.26
CA LEU A 66 -22.69 6.73 -8.03
C LEU A 66 -23.42 8.09 -8.09
N GLN A 67 -23.17 8.93 -7.08
CA GLN A 67 -23.80 10.24 -7.01
C GLN A 67 -22.79 11.33 -6.67
N PRO A 68 -22.82 12.47 -7.39
CA PRO A 68 -22.09 13.65 -6.96
C PRO A 68 -22.73 14.22 -5.69
N MET A 69 -21.92 14.42 -4.64
CA MET A 69 -22.33 15.09 -3.41
C MET A 69 -22.36 16.61 -3.57
N LYS A 70 -21.43 17.11 -4.38
CA LYS A 70 -21.25 18.53 -4.63
C LYS A 70 -20.74 18.76 -6.04
N GLN A 71 -21.20 19.84 -6.65
CA GLN A 71 -20.74 20.33 -7.94
C GLN A 71 -20.43 21.82 -7.78
N LEU A 72 -19.25 22.22 -8.24
CA LEU A 72 -18.77 23.59 -8.13
C LEU A 72 -18.16 24.03 -9.47
N PRO A 73 -18.24 25.32 -9.81
CA PRO A 73 -17.45 25.85 -10.90
C PRO A 73 -15.96 25.82 -10.51
N CYS A 74 -15.09 25.53 -11.47
CA CYS A 74 -13.65 25.66 -11.31
C CYS A 74 -13.02 26.32 -12.53
N THR A 75 -11.74 26.62 -12.45
CA THR A 75 -10.94 27.02 -13.60
C THR A 75 -9.67 26.19 -13.68
N THR A 76 -9.29 25.82 -14.89
CA THR A 76 -8.09 25.04 -15.18
C THR A 76 -7.13 25.83 -16.07
N GLY A 77 -6.08 25.17 -16.57
CA GLY A 77 -5.09 25.78 -17.45
C GLY A 77 -5.67 26.40 -18.71
N GLN A 78 -5.00 27.41 -19.23
CA GLN A 78 -5.40 28.19 -20.42
C GLN A 78 -5.37 27.36 -21.70
N GLU A 79 -4.45 26.37 -21.75
CA GLU A 79 -4.24 25.54 -22.93
C GLU A 79 -4.89 24.15 -22.79
N PRO A 80 -5.52 23.63 -23.83
CA PRO A 80 -6.15 22.31 -23.82
C PRO A 80 -5.13 21.18 -23.80
N GLY A 81 -5.60 19.97 -23.49
CA GLY A 81 -4.80 18.75 -23.40
C GLY A 81 -4.05 18.59 -22.08
N THR A 82 -3.30 17.51 -21.95
CA THR A 82 -2.57 17.20 -20.72
C THR A 82 -1.24 17.96 -20.63
N LYS A 83 -0.81 18.24 -19.41
CA LYS A 83 0.47 18.90 -19.10
C LYS A 83 1.67 18.05 -19.50
N TRP A 84 2.67 18.69 -20.16
CA TRP A 84 3.92 18.07 -20.59
C TRP A 84 5.17 18.72 -19.99
N ARG A 85 5.17 20.04 -19.80
CA ARG A 85 6.34 20.79 -19.35
C ARG A 85 5.94 22.00 -18.52
N GLU A 86 6.91 22.54 -17.82
CA GLU A 86 6.73 23.78 -17.09
C GLU A 86 6.37 24.92 -18.06
N GLY A 87 5.47 25.81 -17.66
CA GLY A 87 5.05 26.96 -18.43
C GLY A 87 4.14 26.67 -19.64
N ASP A 88 3.70 25.43 -19.85
CA ASP A 88 2.80 25.07 -20.96
C ASP A 88 1.33 25.46 -20.74
N LEU A 89 1.01 26.07 -19.62
CA LEU A 89 -0.32 26.56 -19.22
C LEU A 89 -1.40 25.47 -19.19
N LYS A 90 -1.01 24.20 -19.13
CA LYS A 90 -1.91 23.05 -19.16
C LYS A 90 -2.11 22.45 -17.76
N THR A 91 -3.33 21.98 -17.50
CA THR A 91 -3.64 21.12 -16.35
C THR A 91 -3.40 19.66 -16.73
N PRO A 92 -2.70 18.86 -15.91
CA PRO A 92 -2.46 17.46 -16.22
C PRO A 92 -3.76 16.65 -16.16
N GLU A 93 -3.82 15.56 -16.94
CA GLU A 93 -4.90 14.58 -16.92
C GLU A 93 -4.40 13.26 -16.37
N GLY A 94 -5.17 12.68 -15.43
CA GLY A 94 -4.81 11.46 -14.73
C GLY A 94 -5.41 11.39 -13.33
N VAL A 95 -4.85 10.48 -12.51
CA VAL A 95 -5.21 10.30 -11.12
C VAL A 95 -4.10 10.85 -10.23
N TYR A 96 -4.45 11.80 -9.40
CA TYR A 96 -3.55 12.47 -8.48
C TYR A 96 -4.05 12.34 -7.04
N PHE A 97 -3.21 12.74 -6.08
CA PHE A 97 -3.55 12.73 -4.65
C PHE A 97 -3.07 14.03 -4.01
N ILE A 98 -3.86 14.51 -3.05
CA ILE A 98 -3.49 15.66 -2.25
C ILE A 98 -2.29 15.29 -1.37
N LYS A 99 -1.28 16.17 -1.33
CA LYS A 99 -0.05 16.00 -0.53
C LYS A 99 -0.05 16.91 0.69
N GLU A 100 -0.16 18.20 0.48
CA GLU A 100 0.00 19.20 1.52
C GLU A 100 -1.11 20.22 1.47
N ARG A 101 -1.45 20.75 2.64
CA ARG A 101 -2.35 21.87 2.83
C ARG A 101 -1.54 23.13 3.14
N ILE A 102 -1.76 24.20 2.38
CA ILE A 102 -1.10 25.49 2.54
C ILE A 102 -2.17 26.54 2.89
N ASN A 103 -2.03 27.19 4.05
CA ASN A 103 -2.95 28.20 4.57
C ASN A 103 -2.27 29.47 5.06
N GLY A 104 -1.06 29.74 4.57
CA GLY A 104 -0.30 30.93 4.90
C GLY A 104 0.73 31.28 3.83
N GLY A 105 1.09 32.56 3.72
CA GLY A 105 2.09 33.02 2.75
C GLY A 105 1.62 33.02 1.29
N LEU A 106 0.32 32.83 1.02
CA LEU A 106 -0.25 32.84 -0.31
C LEU A 106 -0.55 34.25 -0.79
N ASP A 107 -0.32 34.54 -2.07
CA ASP A 107 -0.91 35.70 -2.73
C ASP A 107 -2.42 35.51 -2.82
N PHE A 108 -3.17 36.31 -2.08
CA PHE A 108 -4.62 36.20 -2.00
C PHE A 108 -5.31 36.34 -3.37
N GLY A 109 -4.84 37.28 -4.20
CA GLY A 109 -5.41 37.49 -5.54
C GLY A 109 -5.28 36.27 -6.44
N LEU A 110 -4.15 35.56 -6.34
CA LEU A 110 -3.83 34.39 -7.17
C LEU A 110 -4.32 33.08 -6.57
N TYR A 111 -4.19 32.89 -5.25
CA TYR A 111 -4.38 31.59 -4.60
C TYR A 111 -5.47 31.57 -3.50
N GLY A 112 -6.10 32.72 -3.22
CA GLY A 112 -7.05 32.83 -2.11
C GLY A 112 -6.39 32.59 -0.75
N ASP A 113 -7.17 32.07 0.22
CA ASP A 113 -6.70 31.80 1.57
C ASP A 113 -6.11 30.38 1.74
N LEU A 114 -6.32 29.49 0.76
CA LEU A 114 -6.11 28.07 0.93
C LEU A 114 -5.69 27.37 -0.38
N ALA A 115 -4.70 26.50 -0.28
CA ALA A 115 -4.25 25.65 -1.39
C ALA A 115 -3.94 24.24 -0.91
N PHE A 116 -4.05 23.28 -1.82
CA PHE A 116 -3.69 21.87 -1.65
C PHE A 116 -2.79 21.45 -2.81
N THR A 117 -1.57 21.00 -2.51
CA THR A 117 -0.66 20.49 -3.53
C THR A 117 -1.09 19.10 -3.99
N LEU A 118 -0.86 18.79 -5.26
CA LEU A 118 -1.03 17.46 -5.81
C LEU A 118 0.32 16.78 -6.03
N ASN A 119 0.33 15.44 -6.05
CA ASN A 119 1.51 14.64 -6.34
C ASN A 119 1.87 14.63 -7.85
N TYR A 120 1.83 15.79 -8.50
CA TYR A 120 2.30 15.96 -9.88
C TYR A 120 3.78 16.42 -9.87
N PRO A 121 4.68 15.81 -10.71
CA PRO A 121 4.43 14.64 -11.53
C PRO A 121 4.35 13.35 -10.70
N ASN A 122 3.38 12.50 -11.00
CA ASN A 122 3.29 11.17 -10.42
C ASN A 122 4.20 10.17 -11.18
N PRO A 123 4.39 8.92 -10.74
CA PRO A 123 5.23 7.94 -11.42
C PRO A 123 4.92 7.76 -12.92
N ILE A 124 3.65 7.83 -13.34
CA ILE A 124 3.26 7.73 -14.74
C ILE A 124 3.68 8.96 -15.54
N ASP A 125 3.55 10.15 -14.95
CA ASP A 125 4.02 11.38 -15.58
C ASP A 125 5.53 11.32 -15.83
N VAL A 126 6.29 10.82 -14.86
CA VAL A 126 7.76 10.65 -14.97
C VAL A 126 8.11 9.65 -16.07
N ILE A 127 7.44 8.48 -16.13
CA ILE A 127 7.64 7.48 -17.18
C ILE A 127 7.37 8.08 -18.56
N ASN A 128 6.32 8.90 -18.69
CA ASN A 128 5.96 9.57 -19.93
C ASN A 128 6.84 10.79 -20.26
N GLY A 129 7.86 11.10 -19.45
CA GLY A 129 8.75 12.24 -19.65
C GLY A 129 8.10 13.60 -19.37
N ARG A 130 6.96 13.65 -18.69
CA ARG A 130 6.28 14.88 -18.29
C ARG A 130 7.08 15.60 -17.20
N LYS A 131 7.14 16.90 -17.29
CA LYS A 131 7.98 17.75 -16.41
C LYS A 131 7.18 18.92 -15.84
N GLY A 132 7.80 19.61 -14.88
CA GLY A 132 7.22 20.72 -14.14
C GLY A 132 6.72 20.26 -12.77
N SER A 133 6.18 21.19 -12.02
CA SER A 133 5.70 20.99 -10.64
C SER A 133 4.61 21.99 -10.31
N GLY A 134 4.17 22.05 -9.05
CA GLY A 134 3.29 23.10 -8.55
C GLY A 134 1.87 23.07 -9.10
N ILE A 135 1.33 21.87 -9.33
CA ILE A 135 -0.10 21.72 -9.63
C ILE A 135 -0.85 21.62 -8.31
N TRP A 136 -1.73 22.59 -8.09
CA TRP A 136 -2.50 22.74 -6.85
C TRP A 136 -4.00 22.78 -7.13
N ILE A 137 -4.79 22.46 -6.11
CA ILE A 137 -6.20 22.88 -5.99
C ILE A 137 -6.18 24.05 -5.02
N HIS A 138 -6.67 25.23 -5.42
CA HIS A 138 -6.56 26.43 -4.58
C HIS A 138 -7.76 27.38 -4.74
N GLY A 139 -7.88 28.32 -3.81
CA GLY A 139 -8.84 29.41 -3.91
C GLY A 139 -8.42 30.46 -4.92
N ARG A 140 -9.30 31.44 -5.13
CA ARG A 140 -9.06 32.67 -5.89
C ARG A 140 -9.60 33.84 -5.09
N GLY A 141 -8.83 34.89 -4.93
CA GLY A 141 -9.27 36.14 -4.25
C GLY A 141 -10.19 37.02 -5.09
N ARG A 142 -10.52 36.59 -6.30
CA ARG A 142 -11.48 37.22 -7.22
C ARG A 142 -12.36 36.16 -7.88
N PRO A 143 -13.49 36.52 -8.50
CA PRO A 143 -14.27 35.56 -9.26
C PRO A 143 -13.44 34.84 -10.30
N ILE A 144 -13.64 33.52 -10.42
CA ILE A 144 -12.98 32.70 -11.44
C ILE A 144 -13.66 32.89 -12.81
N THR A 145 -12.85 32.78 -13.87
CA THR A 145 -13.31 32.68 -15.25
C THR A 145 -12.78 31.39 -15.86
N PRO A 146 -13.46 30.78 -16.85
CA PRO A 146 -12.99 29.53 -17.46
C PRO A 146 -11.60 29.67 -18.06
N ASN A 147 -10.78 28.60 -17.94
CA ASN A 147 -9.46 28.48 -18.56
C ASN A 147 -8.49 29.64 -18.26
N GLU A 148 -8.42 30.11 -17.02
CA GLU A 148 -7.57 31.25 -16.66
C GLU A 148 -6.34 30.91 -15.81
N SER A 149 -6.21 29.67 -15.35
CA SER A 149 -5.06 29.27 -14.52
C SER A 149 -3.82 28.97 -15.38
N LYS A 150 -2.65 28.90 -14.71
CA LYS A 150 -1.42 28.46 -15.36
C LYS A 150 -1.17 26.95 -15.26
N GLY A 151 -2.25 26.18 -15.00
CA GLY A 151 -2.20 24.72 -14.86
C GLY A 151 -2.80 24.18 -13.56
N CYS A 152 -3.02 25.00 -12.56
CA CYS A 152 -3.72 24.62 -11.34
C CYS A 152 -5.24 24.46 -11.56
N VAL A 153 -5.91 23.81 -10.60
CA VAL A 153 -7.36 23.79 -10.49
C VAL A 153 -7.75 24.85 -9.44
N ALA A 154 -8.37 25.96 -9.87
CA ALA A 154 -8.79 26.99 -8.92
C ALA A 154 -10.31 27.02 -8.75
N LEU A 155 -10.74 27.29 -7.52
CA LEU A 155 -12.11 27.43 -7.09
C LEU A 155 -12.34 28.85 -6.56
N ASN A 156 -13.59 29.28 -6.44
CA ASN A 156 -13.87 30.50 -5.67
C ASN A 156 -13.41 30.29 -4.22
N ASN A 157 -12.89 31.34 -3.60
CA ASN A 157 -12.30 31.26 -2.27
C ASN A 157 -13.28 30.74 -1.18
N PRO A 158 -14.58 31.13 -1.15
CA PRO A 158 -15.53 30.52 -0.24
C PRO A 158 -15.70 29.01 -0.44
N ASP A 159 -15.70 28.53 -1.70
CA ASP A 159 -15.93 27.14 -2.02
C ASP A 159 -14.78 26.25 -1.50
N ILE A 160 -13.51 26.64 -1.71
CA ILE A 160 -12.39 25.86 -1.22
C ILE A 160 -12.30 25.82 0.30
N LYS A 161 -12.69 26.92 0.97
CA LYS A 161 -12.76 26.97 2.45
C LYS A 161 -13.81 26.00 3.00
N ASP A 162 -14.95 25.91 2.35
CA ASP A 162 -16.02 24.96 2.71
C ASP A 162 -15.59 23.50 2.45
N LEU A 163 -14.71 23.27 1.47
CA LEU A 163 -14.16 21.97 1.16
C LEU A 163 -13.00 21.53 2.07
N ASP A 164 -12.35 22.46 2.78
CA ASP A 164 -11.14 22.20 3.58
C ASP A 164 -11.22 20.92 4.46
N PRO A 165 -12.28 20.68 5.26
CA PRO A 165 -12.37 19.49 6.11
C PRO A 165 -12.38 18.16 5.32
N GLN A 166 -12.73 18.22 4.03
CA GLN A 166 -12.79 17.07 3.16
C GLN A 166 -11.46 16.86 2.42
N LEU A 167 -10.84 17.97 2.00
CA LEU A 167 -9.58 17.96 1.24
C LEU A 167 -8.35 17.64 2.11
N THR A 168 -8.41 17.87 3.40
CA THR A 168 -7.33 17.53 4.35
C THR A 168 -7.10 16.04 4.53
N LYS A 169 -8.01 15.20 4.03
CA LYS A 169 -7.85 13.73 4.07
C LYS A 169 -6.92 13.29 2.94
N ARG A 170 -5.66 13.05 3.23
CA ARG A 170 -4.60 12.66 2.27
C ARG A 170 -4.86 11.39 1.45
N ILE A 171 -5.94 10.64 1.75
CA ILE A 171 -6.32 9.42 1.02
C ILE A 171 -7.35 9.72 -0.08
N LEU A 172 -7.58 10.97 -0.41
CA LEU A 172 -8.58 11.37 -1.38
C LEU A 172 -7.97 11.45 -2.79
N PRO A 173 -8.35 10.56 -3.72
CA PRO A 173 -7.91 10.67 -5.11
C PRO A 173 -8.62 11.81 -5.83
N VAL A 174 -7.91 12.40 -6.78
CA VAL A 174 -8.35 13.49 -7.66
C VAL A 174 -8.21 13.00 -9.10
N VAL A 175 -9.33 12.77 -9.76
CA VAL A 175 -9.41 12.43 -11.18
C VAL A 175 -9.51 13.72 -11.98
N ILE A 176 -8.52 14.02 -12.80
CA ILE A 176 -8.55 15.19 -13.69
C ILE A 176 -8.61 14.67 -15.12
N ALA A 177 -9.69 14.99 -15.83
CA ALA A 177 -9.93 14.55 -17.20
C ALA A 177 -10.37 15.71 -18.08
N ASN A 178 -10.23 15.55 -19.41
CA ASN A 178 -10.83 16.48 -20.36
C ASN A 178 -12.34 16.48 -20.22
N GLU A 179 -12.94 15.28 -20.17
CA GLU A 179 -14.38 15.10 -19.97
C GLU A 179 -14.65 14.05 -18.90
N VAL A 180 -15.62 14.32 -18.02
CA VAL A 180 -16.05 13.41 -16.96
C VAL A 180 -17.49 13.01 -17.16
N HIS A 181 -17.71 11.74 -17.47
CA HIS A 181 -19.03 11.12 -17.49
C HIS A 181 -19.16 10.16 -16.31
N TRP A 182 -20.39 9.91 -15.83
CA TRP A 182 -20.65 8.91 -14.82
C TRP A 182 -21.96 8.17 -15.09
N SER A 183 -21.98 6.89 -14.73
CA SER A 183 -23.16 6.04 -14.84
C SER A 183 -23.94 6.03 -13.55
N LYS A 184 -25.27 5.99 -13.66
CA LYS A 184 -26.20 5.73 -12.56
C LYS A 184 -26.54 4.24 -12.38
N ASP A 185 -25.85 3.38 -13.11
CA ASP A 185 -26.05 1.94 -13.05
C ASP A 185 -25.60 1.35 -11.70
N ASN A 186 -26.08 0.15 -11.43
CA ASN A 186 -25.61 -0.60 -10.26
C ASN A 186 -24.11 -0.85 -10.30
N PRO A 187 -23.44 -0.95 -9.14
CA PRO A 187 -22.02 -1.21 -9.07
C PRO A 187 -21.65 -2.47 -9.82
N VAL A 188 -20.73 -2.37 -10.74
CA VAL A 188 -20.07 -3.51 -11.39
C VAL A 188 -18.58 -3.38 -11.13
N ALA A 189 -17.99 -4.40 -10.51
CA ALA A 189 -16.55 -4.43 -10.32
C ALA A 189 -15.85 -4.40 -11.69
N ALA A 190 -15.01 -3.39 -11.91
CA ALA A 190 -14.12 -3.39 -13.05
C ALA A 190 -13.16 -4.58 -12.93
N LYS A 191 -13.10 -5.41 -13.96
CA LYS A 191 -12.23 -6.61 -13.95
C LYS A 191 -10.77 -6.26 -13.62
N GLU A 192 -10.26 -5.22 -14.23
CA GLU A 192 -8.90 -4.75 -13.97
C GLU A 192 -8.74 -4.17 -12.55
N GLY A 193 -9.75 -3.46 -12.04
CA GLY A 193 -9.76 -2.96 -10.66
C GLY A 193 -9.66 -4.10 -9.64
N GLN A 194 -10.44 -5.16 -9.85
CA GLN A 194 -10.37 -6.38 -9.04
C GLN A 194 -9.01 -7.06 -9.16
N GLU A 195 -8.46 -7.16 -10.38
CA GLU A 195 -7.15 -7.75 -10.66
C GLU A 195 -6.02 -7.02 -9.90
N VAL A 196 -5.96 -5.68 -9.97
CA VAL A 196 -4.89 -4.92 -9.30
C VAL A 196 -5.03 -4.93 -7.77
N VAL A 197 -6.26 -4.97 -7.24
CA VAL A 197 -6.48 -5.14 -5.79
C VAL A 197 -5.98 -6.51 -5.33
N ALA A 198 -6.33 -7.58 -6.04
CA ALA A 198 -5.84 -8.93 -5.73
C ALA A 198 -4.31 -9.01 -5.83
N ALA A 199 -3.72 -8.44 -6.89
CA ALA A 199 -2.27 -8.37 -7.07
C ALA A 199 -1.58 -7.58 -5.94
N THR A 200 -2.20 -6.50 -5.44
CA THR A 200 -1.69 -5.73 -4.29
C THR A 200 -1.65 -6.57 -3.01
N LEU A 201 -2.68 -7.39 -2.77
CA LEU A 201 -2.73 -8.29 -1.62
C LEU A 201 -1.62 -9.35 -1.69
N GLU A 202 -1.42 -9.96 -2.85
CA GLU A 202 -0.36 -10.97 -3.06
C GLU A 202 1.04 -10.33 -3.00
N TRP A 203 1.24 -9.12 -3.54
CA TRP A 203 2.47 -8.36 -3.38
C TRP A 203 2.84 -8.13 -1.91
N ALA A 204 1.88 -7.73 -1.07
CA ALA A 204 2.13 -7.53 0.37
C ALA A 204 2.48 -8.84 1.09
N LYS A 205 1.83 -9.96 0.71
CA LYS A 205 2.16 -11.29 1.23
C LYS A 205 3.56 -11.73 0.81
N ALA A 206 3.91 -11.56 -0.47
CA ALA A 206 5.26 -11.90 -0.97
C ALA A 206 6.34 -11.09 -0.25
N TRP A 207 6.08 -9.81 0.03
CA TRP A 207 6.98 -8.96 0.81
C TRP A 207 7.13 -9.47 2.26
N SER A 208 6.03 -9.78 2.94
CA SER A 208 6.05 -10.33 4.31
C SER A 208 6.78 -11.68 4.38
N ARG A 209 6.62 -12.52 3.36
CA ARG A 209 7.33 -13.82 3.25
C ARG A 209 8.79 -13.70 2.82
N LYS A 210 9.23 -12.49 2.46
CA LYS A 210 10.58 -12.25 1.91
C LYS A 210 10.85 -13.09 0.65
N SER A 211 9.82 -13.33 -0.16
CA SER A 211 9.87 -14.17 -1.36
C SER A 211 10.49 -13.44 -2.54
N GLU A 212 11.22 -14.15 -3.38
CA GLU A 212 11.68 -13.64 -4.69
C GLU A 212 10.50 -13.25 -5.61
N ASP A 213 9.32 -13.85 -5.43
CA ASP A 213 8.11 -13.50 -6.16
C ASP A 213 7.73 -12.01 -5.99
N PHE A 214 8.15 -11.39 -4.87
CA PHE A 214 7.96 -9.96 -4.64
C PHE A 214 8.48 -9.10 -5.80
N PHE A 215 9.58 -9.48 -6.42
CA PHE A 215 10.17 -8.73 -7.53
C PHE A 215 9.43 -8.95 -8.85
N ALA A 216 8.75 -10.08 -9.02
CA ALA A 216 7.99 -10.40 -10.22
C ALA A 216 6.73 -9.54 -10.42
N PHE A 217 6.30 -8.80 -9.39
CA PHE A 217 5.23 -7.82 -9.51
C PHE A 217 5.66 -6.54 -10.23
N HIS A 218 6.94 -6.29 -10.47
CA HIS A 218 7.45 -5.03 -10.99
C HIS A 218 7.87 -5.13 -12.45
N ASP A 219 7.63 -4.05 -13.21
CA ASP A 219 8.29 -3.79 -14.49
C ASP A 219 9.62 -3.09 -14.19
N ALA A 220 10.73 -3.81 -14.35
CA ALA A 220 12.06 -3.30 -13.97
C ALA A 220 12.45 -2.03 -14.74
N ALA A 221 12.12 -1.93 -16.02
CA ALA A 221 12.48 -0.79 -16.86
C ALA A 221 11.70 0.47 -16.48
N LYS A 222 10.37 0.37 -16.46
CA LYS A 222 9.49 1.51 -16.12
C LYS A 222 9.67 1.93 -14.66
N PHE A 223 9.83 0.97 -13.74
CA PHE A 223 10.08 1.25 -12.33
C PHE A 223 11.38 2.04 -12.13
N SER A 224 12.45 1.66 -12.86
CA SER A 224 13.72 2.40 -12.82
C SER A 224 13.56 3.85 -13.27
N VAL A 225 12.77 4.10 -14.32
CA VAL A 225 12.48 5.46 -14.80
C VAL A 225 11.67 6.24 -13.76
N SER A 226 10.62 5.63 -13.21
CA SER A 226 9.71 6.32 -12.28
C SER A 226 10.35 6.67 -10.94
N THR A 227 11.34 5.90 -10.50
CA THR A 227 12.05 6.12 -9.24
C THR A 227 13.38 6.83 -9.40
N ALA A 228 13.83 7.06 -10.65
CA ALA A 228 15.17 7.55 -10.98
C ALA A 228 16.30 6.68 -10.37
N GLU A 229 16.05 5.39 -10.14
CA GLU A 229 16.99 4.44 -9.58
C GLU A 229 16.93 3.11 -10.36
N PRO A 230 18.08 2.51 -10.72
CA PRO A 230 18.09 1.19 -11.35
C PRO A 230 17.36 0.14 -10.49
N PHE A 231 16.48 -0.63 -11.10
CA PHE A 231 15.72 -1.68 -10.39
C PHE A 231 16.61 -2.70 -9.69
N ASP A 232 17.80 -2.94 -10.22
CA ASP A 232 18.78 -3.85 -9.60
C ASP A 232 19.28 -3.33 -8.25
N ASN A 233 19.38 -2.01 -8.06
CA ASN A 233 19.72 -1.42 -6.75
C ASN A 233 18.58 -1.67 -5.76
N PHE A 234 17.35 -1.37 -6.17
CA PHE A 234 16.16 -1.66 -5.35
C PHE A 234 16.08 -3.15 -4.98
N ARG A 235 16.27 -4.05 -5.95
CA ARG A 235 16.26 -5.51 -5.75
C ARG A 235 17.36 -5.96 -4.80
N SER A 236 18.59 -5.49 -5.00
CA SER A 236 19.74 -5.82 -4.15
C SER A 236 19.54 -5.34 -2.72
N HIS A 237 19.06 -4.11 -2.52
CA HIS A 237 18.74 -3.58 -1.20
C HIS A 237 17.66 -4.43 -0.50
N LYS A 238 16.57 -4.77 -1.18
CA LYS A 238 15.51 -5.63 -0.61
C LYS A 238 16.02 -7.03 -0.26
N ARG A 239 16.84 -7.65 -1.11
CA ARG A 239 17.45 -8.96 -0.82
C ARG A 239 18.34 -8.91 0.43
N GLN A 240 19.11 -7.85 0.62
CA GLN A 240 19.91 -7.66 1.85
C GLN A 240 19.02 -7.59 3.09
N LEU A 241 17.90 -6.84 3.03
CA LEU A 241 16.92 -6.79 4.12
C LEU A 241 16.27 -8.16 4.36
N PHE A 242 15.91 -8.89 3.30
CA PHE A 242 15.31 -10.23 3.40
C PHE A 242 16.27 -11.25 4.04
N ALA A 243 17.56 -11.16 3.74
CA ALA A 243 18.58 -12.01 4.35
C ALA A 243 18.87 -11.63 5.81
N LYS A 244 18.93 -10.32 6.11
CA LYS A 244 19.31 -9.81 7.43
C LYS A 244 18.19 -9.90 8.48
N LEU A 245 16.94 -9.62 8.08
CA LEU A 245 15.84 -9.53 9.00
C LEU A 245 15.20 -10.91 9.25
N PRO A 246 15.03 -11.35 10.49
CA PRO A 246 14.39 -12.63 10.81
C PRO A 246 12.93 -12.66 10.32
N TRP A 247 12.24 -11.54 10.40
CA TRP A 247 10.87 -11.40 9.94
C TRP A 247 10.59 -10.00 9.39
N ILE A 248 9.61 -9.92 8.49
CA ILE A 248 8.98 -8.69 7.99
C ILE A 248 7.47 -8.94 7.98
N HIS A 249 6.70 -8.03 8.57
CA HIS A 249 5.24 -8.02 8.46
C HIS A 249 4.79 -6.75 7.73
N VAL A 250 4.00 -6.94 6.69
CA VAL A 250 3.35 -5.86 5.95
C VAL A 250 1.84 -6.04 6.10
N LEU A 251 1.24 -5.19 6.92
CA LEU A 251 -0.21 -5.05 6.99
C LEU A 251 -0.64 -3.99 5.98
N ILE A 252 -1.59 -4.33 5.13
CA ILE A 252 -2.26 -3.37 4.27
C ILE A 252 -3.75 -3.32 4.63
N ASP A 253 -4.30 -2.11 4.61
CA ASP A 253 -5.65 -1.81 5.07
C ASP A 253 -6.39 -0.98 4.04
N ASP A 254 -7.65 -1.30 3.79
CA ASP A 254 -8.57 -0.60 2.90
C ASP A 254 -7.99 -0.34 1.50
N VAL A 255 -7.59 -1.42 0.82
CA VAL A 255 -7.05 -1.33 -0.54
C VAL A 255 -8.13 -0.89 -1.51
N ARG A 256 -7.88 0.23 -2.20
CA ARG A 256 -8.75 0.81 -3.21
C ARG A 256 -8.02 0.95 -4.54
N ALA A 257 -8.79 0.90 -5.63
CA ALA A 257 -8.28 1.05 -6.98
C ALA A 257 -8.97 2.18 -7.72
N VAL A 258 -8.21 2.95 -8.51
CA VAL A 258 -8.71 4.02 -9.37
C VAL A 258 -8.10 3.86 -10.75
N GLN A 259 -8.94 3.94 -11.78
CA GLN A 259 -8.50 3.90 -13.16
C GLN A 259 -7.99 5.28 -13.62
N GLY A 260 -6.79 5.31 -14.20
CA GLY A 260 -6.25 6.42 -14.97
C GLY A 260 -6.40 6.18 -16.48
N PRO A 261 -5.80 7.03 -17.35
CA PRO A 261 -5.93 6.91 -18.81
C PRO A 261 -5.48 5.54 -19.36
N ASP A 262 -4.29 5.08 -18.97
CA ASP A 262 -3.65 3.85 -19.44
C ASP A 262 -3.01 3.04 -18.29
N TYR A 263 -3.47 3.29 -17.07
CA TYR A 263 -2.95 2.68 -15.85
C TYR A 263 -4.02 2.55 -14.77
N TRP A 264 -3.69 1.81 -13.73
CA TRP A 264 -4.45 1.78 -12.48
C TRP A 264 -3.57 2.24 -11.31
N VAL A 265 -4.19 2.83 -10.30
CA VAL A 265 -3.55 3.13 -9.03
C VAL A 265 -4.25 2.37 -7.93
N THR A 266 -3.54 1.52 -7.20
CA THR A 266 -4.02 1.04 -5.90
C THR A 266 -3.42 1.89 -4.80
N TYR A 267 -4.24 2.26 -3.81
CA TYR A 267 -3.80 3.01 -2.65
C TYR A 267 -4.41 2.42 -1.37
N PHE A 268 -3.65 2.47 -0.29
CA PHE A 268 -4.00 1.79 0.96
C PHE A 268 -3.19 2.32 2.13
N GLY A 269 -3.70 2.11 3.35
CA GLY A 269 -2.90 2.23 4.56
C GLY A 269 -1.91 1.06 4.65
N GLN A 270 -0.64 1.34 4.89
CA GLN A 270 0.41 0.34 5.09
C GLN A 270 1.04 0.50 6.46
N LEU A 271 1.13 -0.60 7.22
CA LEU A 271 2.03 -0.72 8.37
C LEU A 271 3.12 -1.73 8.00
N TYR A 272 4.35 -1.27 7.95
CA TYR A 272 5.54 -2.13 7.82
C TYR A 272 6.14 -2.35 9.21
N ARG A 273 6.45 -3.59 9.53
CA ARG A 273 7.11 -3.96 10.77
C ARG A 273 8.24 -4.96 10.54
N SER A 274 9.33 -4.72 11.24
CA SER A 274 10.48 -5.60 11.37
C SER A 274 11.09 -5.39 12.78
N PRO A 275 12.06 -6.19 13.22
CA PRO A 275 12.72 -5.96 14.53
C PRO A 275 13.41 -4.61 14.66
N THR A 276 13.71 -3.94 13.54
CA THR A 276 14.48 -2.68 13.52
C THR A 276 13.66 -1.47 13.11
N LEU A 277 12.47 -1.66 12.54
CA LEU A 277 11.66 -0.57 12.01
C LEU A 277 10.17 -0.86 12.11
N SER A 278 9.42 0.11 12.60
CA SER A 278 7.96 0.21 12.43
C SER A 278 7.66 1.52 11.71
N SER A 279 6.92 1.46 10.60
CA SER A 279 6.54 2.64 9.81
C SER A 279 5.13 2.44 9.27
N GLU A 280 4.27 3.45 9.42
CA GLU A 280 2.93 3.45 8.84
C GLU A 280 2.69 4.67 7.96
N GLY A 281 1.83 4.51 6.96
CA GLY A 281 1.48 5.57 6.04
C GLY A 281 0.60 5.11 4.89
N ILE A 282 0.41 6.00 3.92
CA ILE A 282 -0.33 5.73 2.70
C ILE A 282 0.64 5.28 1.61
N LYS A 283 0.42 4.09 1.07
CA LYS A 283 1.14 3.56 -0.08
C LYS A 283 0.27 3.66 -1.32
N ARG A 284 0.89 4.03 -2.46
CA ARG A 284 0.27 4.02 -3.78
C ARG A 284 1.13 3.20 -4.70
N LEU A 285 0.52 2.27 -5.46
CA LEU A 285 1.17 1.47 -6.49
C LEU A 285 0.52 1.78 -7.82
N TYR A 286 1.34 2.09 -8.81
CA TYR A 286 0.92 2.41 -10.18
C TYR A 286 1.12 1.19 -11.04
N TRP A 287 0.05 0.73 -11.71
CA TRP A 287 -0.01 -0.52 -12.44
C TRP A 287 -0.26 -0.28 -13.92
N GLN A 288 0.47 -0.98 -14.76
CA GLN A 288 0.20 -1.04 -16.21
C GLN A 288 0.24 -2.51 -16.66
N ARG A 289 -0.39 -2.80 -17.80
CA ARG A 289 -0.23 -4.10 -18.46
C ARG A 289 1.13 -4.17 -19.15
N ASN A 290 1.84 -5.26 -18.93
CA ASN A 290 3.05 -5.57 -19.67
C ASN A 290 2.70 -6.25 -21.02
N GLU A 291 3.70 -6.55 -21.82
CA GLU A 291 3.54 -7.21 -23.13
C GLU A 291 2.86 -8.60 -23.03
N GLN A 292 2.98 -9.26 -21.89
CA GLN A 292 2.33 -10.55 -21.62
C GLN A 292 0.89 -10.38 -21.10
N GLY A 293 0.34 -9.17 -21.06
CA GLY A 293 -1.01 -8.86 -20.60
C GLY A 293 -1.20 -8.89 -19.09
N ARG A 294 -0.13 -9.03 -18.27
CA ARG A 294 -0.20 -9.02 -16.81
C ARG A 294 -0.12 -7.61 -16.25
N MET A 295 -0.86 -7.33 -15.18
CA MET A 295 -0.71 -6.10 -14.40
C MET A 295 0.59 -6.14 -13.62
N VAL A 296 1.46 -5.14 -13.81
CA VAL A 296 2.75 -5.00 -13.13
C VAL A 296 2.90 -3.59 -12.57
N ILE A 297 3.63 -3.48 -11.46
CA ILE A 297 3.95 -2.20 -10.81
C ILE A 297 5.02 -1.49 -11.63
N VAL A 298 4.68 -0.31 -12.12
CA VAL A 298 5.60 0.56 -12.87
C VAL A 298 6.14 1.71 -12.05
N GLY A 299 5.58 1.95 -10.87
CA GLY A 299 6.03 2.98 -9.94
C GLY A 299 5.29 2.92 -8.62
N MET A 300 5.80 3.61 -7.64
CA MET A 300 5.20 3.69 -6.30
C MET A 300 5.44 5.05 -5.66
N ASP A 301 4.57 5.37 -4.70
CA ASP A 301 4.59 6.60 -3.90
C ASP A 301 4.22 6.24 -2.46
N TYR A 302 4.78 6.93 -1.47
CA TYR A 302 4.55 6.69 -0.05
C TYR A 302 4.56 7.98 0.73
N ASP A 303 3.53 8.16 1.56
CA ASP A 303 3.45 9.23 2.54
C ASP A 303 3.47 8.64 3.94
N GLU A 304 4.50 8.93 4.70
CA GLU A 304 4.57 8.54 6.10
C GLU A 304 3.64 9.44 6.93
N ILE A 305 2.60 8.82 7.45
CA ILE A 305 1.62 9.48 8.33
C ILE A 305 1.05 8.46 9.31
N SER A 306 0.67 8.92 10.52
CA SER A 306 -0.03 8.05 11.47
C SER A 306 -1.47 7.79 11.02
N LEU A 307 -1.82 6.51 10.92
CA LEU A 307 -3.15 6.01 10.54
C LEU A 307 -3.79 5.20 11.67
N GLY A 308 -3.06 4.95 12.77
CA GLY A 308 -3.50 4.10 13.87
C GLY A 308 -3.58 2.62 13.51
N LEU A 309 -2.77 2.15 12.56
CA LEU A 309 -2.79 0.77 12.08
C LEU A 309 -2.22 -0.22 13.09
N GLU A 310 -1.50 0.25 14.09
CA GLU A 310 -0.99 -0.60 15.18
C GLU A 310 -2.09 -1.36 15.91
N ALA A 311 -3.20 -0.68 16.22
CA ALA A 311 -4.35 -1.32 16.86
C ALA A 311 -4.97 -2.42 15.97
N LYS A 312 -5.06 -2.17 14.65
CA LYS A 312 -5.52 -3.16 13.67
C LYS A 312 -4.57 -4.34 13.55
N TYR A 313 -3.26 -4.09 13.59
CA TYR A 313 -2.25 -5.13 13.59
C TYR A 313 -2.38 -6.03 14.82
N ILE A 314 -2.48 -5.44 16.03
CA ILE A 314 -2.69 -6.19 17.27
C ILE A 314 -3.97 -7.02 17.16
N SER A 315 -5.07 -6.43 16.74
CA SER A 315 -6.34 -7.15 16.57
C SER A 315 -6.20 -8.36 15.63
N ARG A 316 -5.44 -8.22 14.54
CA ARG A 316 -5.22 -9.29 13.56
C ARG A 316 -4.40 -10.46 14.10
N VAL A 317 -3.36 -10.18 14.89
CA VAL A 317 -2.43 -11.21 15.40
C VAL A 317 -2.80 -11.73 16.79
N ARG A 318 -3.73 -11.08 17.48
CA ARG A 318 -4.12 -11.36 18.86
C ARG A 318 -4.53 -12.82 19.09
N ASP A 319 -5.36 -13.35 18.20
CA ASP A 319 -5.87 -14.71 18.36
C ASP A 319 -4.75 -15.75 18.24
N ASP A 320 -3.83 -15.55 17.31
CA ASP A 320 -2.71 -16.47 17.11
C ASP A 320 -1.71 -16.38 18.27
N VAL A 321 -1.38 -15.17 18.72
CA VAL A 321 -0.55 -14.96 19.91
C VAL A 321 -1.22 -15.55 21.15
N SER A 322 -2.53 -15.37 21.34
CA SER A 322 -3.28 -15.94 22.46
C SER A 322 -3.25 -17.46 22.48
N LYS A 323 -3.39 -18.12 21.31
CA LYS A 323 -3.25 -19.58 21.20
C LYS A 323 -1.88 -20.07 21.64
N VAL A 324 -0.82 -19.35 21.23
CA VAL A 324 0.56 -19.68 21.63
C VAL A 324 0.74 -19.52 23.13
N VAL A 325 0.29 -18.41 23.73
CA VAL A 325 0.37 -18.16 25.17
C VAL A 325 -0.40 -19.22 25.97
N GLU A 326 -1.59 -19.62 25.51
CA GLU A 326 -2.37 -20.65 26.18
C GLU A 326 -1.75 -22.05 26.04
N ALA A 327 -1.17 -22.39 24.89
CA ALA A 327 -0.43 -23.64 24.71
C ALA A 327 0.83 -23.68 25.57
N TRP A 328 1.58 -22.58 25.66
CA TRP A 328 2.69 -22.40 26.59
C TRP A 328 2.27 -22.57 28.05
N ARG A 329 1.16 -21.95 28.48
CA ARG A 329 0.59 -22.12 29.82
C ARG A 329 0.29 -23.59 30.15
N LYS A 330 -0.32 -24.31 29.21
CA LYS A 330 -0.64 -25.74 29.37
C LYS A 330 0.62 -26.59 29.50
N ALA A 331 1.65 -26.34 28.68
CA ALA A 331 2.92 -27.03 28.74
C ALA A 331 3.64 -26.74 30.10
N TRP A 332 3.55 -25.51 30.59
CA TRP A 332 4.05 -25.14 31.91
C TRP A 332 3.32 -25.90 33.03
N GLU A 333 1.99 -25.87 33.04
CA GLU A 333 1.17 -26.58 34.03
C GLU A 333 1.44 -28.09 34.03
N ALA A 334 1.69 -28.69 32.88
CA ALA A 334 2.04 -30.10 32.74
C ALA A 334 3.42 -30.43 33.30
N GLY A 335 4.30 -29.45 33.52
CA GLY A 335 5.66 -29.62 34.06
C GLY A 335 6.61 -30.35 33.09
N LYS A 336 6.29 -30.41 31.80
CA LYS A 336 7.10 -31.06 30.78
C LYS A 336 8.06 -30.03 30.17
N VAL A 337 9.31 -30.02 30.62
CA VAL A 337 10.30 -29.02 30.19
C VAL A 337 10.50 -29.02 28.68
N ALA A 338 10.53 -30.18 28.03
CA ALA A 338 10.71 -30.24 26.57
C ALA A 338 9.58 -29.53 25.81
N ASP A 339 8.32 -29.76 26.21
CA ASP A 339 7.14 -29.14 25.59
C ASP A 339 7.10 -27.62 25.87
N TYR A 340 7.41 -27.22 27.09
CA TYR A 340 7.48 -25.81 27.50
C TYR A 340 8.54 -25.03 26.67
N MET A 341 9.69 -25.63 26.46
CA MET A 341 10.80 -24.98 25.73
C MET A 341 10.57 -24.85 24.22
N GLN A 342 9.55 -25.50 23.65
CA GLN A 342 9.20 -25.32 22.24
C GLN A 342 8.72 -23.89 21.91
N PHE A 343 8.17 -23.19 22.91
CA PHE A 343 7.64 -21.84 22.74
C PHE A 343 8.70 -20.74 22.78
N TYR A 344 9.95 -21.05 23.13
CA TYR A 344 11.03 -20.08 23.27
C TYR A 344 11.93 -20.03 22.03
N GLY A 345 12.26 -18.81 21.60
CA GLY A 345 13.31 -18.56 20.63
C GLY A 345 14.69 -18.95 21.17
N GLU A 346 15.65 -19.23 20.28
CA GLU A 346 16.99 -19.69 20.68
C GLU A 346 17.73 -18.67 21.58
N ASN A 347 17.54 -17.36 21.32
CA ASN A 347 18.15 -16.27 22.08
C ASN A 347 17.21 -15.66 23.14
N ALA A 348 16.13 -16.36 23.51
CA ALA A 348 15.15 -15.86 24.45
C ALA A 348 15.77 -15.52 25.81
N THR A 349 15.21 -14.49 26.48
CA THR A 349 15.58 -14.10 27.85
C THR A 349 14.45 -14.42 28.84
N GLN A 350 14.82 -14.76 30.09
CA GLN A 350 13.89 -14.95 31.18
C GLN A 350 14.51 -14.38 32.46
N GLY A 351 14.13 -13.16 32.82
CA GLY A 351 14.85 -12.41 33.84
C GLY A 351 16.34 -12.30 33.51
N ASP A 352 17.23 -12.71 34.38
CA ASP A 352 18.68 -12.64 34.18
C ASP A 352 19.25 -13.75 33.26
N ARG A 353 18.42 -14.71 32.83
CA ARG A 353 18.85 -15.86 31.99
C ARG A 353 18.81 -15.51 30.55
N LYS A 354 19.91 -15.78 29.85
CA LYS A 354 20.06 -15.54 28.43
C LYS A 354 20.22 -16.84 27.66
N GLY A 355 19.39 -17.05 26.65
CA GLY A 355 19.38 -18.19 25.77
C GLY A 355 18.50 -19.35 26.27
N LYS A 356 17.90 -20.05 25.32
CA LYS A 356 16.99 -21.18 25.53
C LYS A 356 17.58 -22.31 26.37
N ALA A 357 18.90 -22.55 26.23
CA ALA A 357 19.60 -23.61 27.01
C ALA A 357 19.62 -23.29 28.52
N ALA A 358 19.96 -22.06 28.91
CA ALA A 358 19.99 -21.64 30.28
C ALA A 358 18.60 -21.66 30.96
N ILE A 359 17.56 -21.26 30.21
CA ILE A 359 16.17 -21.34 30.66
C ILE A 359 15.77 -22.80 30.87
N ARG A 360 16.12 -23.70 29.94
CA ARG A 360 15.84 -25.14 30.04
C ARG A 360 16.47 -25.76 31.27
N GLU A 361 17.76 -25.52 31.48
CA GLU A 361 18.49 -26.07 32.64
C GLU A 361 17.83 -25.64 33.96
N GLN A 362 17.50 -24.36 34.13
CA GLN A 362 16.80 -23.89 35.30
C GLN A 362 15.44 -24.56 35.49
N LYS A 363 14.65 -24.75 34.42
CA LYS A 363 13.34 -25.41 34.55
C LYS A 363 13.48 -26.88 34.91
N GLN A 364 14.51 -27.58 34.42
CA GLN A 364 14.82 -28.95 34.81
C GLN A 364 15.11 -29.05 36.29
N GLN A 365 15.89 -28.13 36.88
CA GLN A 365 16.19 -28.08 38.28
C GLN A 365 14.96 -27.71 39.13
N LEU A 366 14.21 -26.68 38.74
CA LEU A 366 13.04 -26.19 39.47
C LEU A 366 11.87 -27.17 39.48
N TRP A 367 11.66 -27.93 38.42
CA TRP A 367 10.50 -28.82 38.26
C TRP A 367 10.82 -30.26 38.66
N ALA A 368 11.98 -30.49 39.28
CA ALA A 368 12.32 -31.81 39.80
C ALA A 368 11.46 -32.19 41.02
N GLY A 369 10.86 -33.38 40.96
CA GLY A 369 10.09 -33.93 42.09
C GLY A 369 8.85 -33.12 42.47
N ALA A 370 8.74 -32.85 43.80
CA ALA A 370 7.57 -32.18 44.37
C ALA A 370 7.44 -30.69 44.02
N LYS A 371 8.49 -30.07 43.50
CA LYS A 371 8.47 -28.65 43.05
C LYS A 371 7.86 -28.47 41.69
N ALA A 372 7.49 -29.56 41.01
CA ALA A 372 6.85 -29.47 39.68
C ALA A 372 5.54 -28.66 39.71
N PRO A 373 5.18 -27.96 38.65
CA PRO A 373 3.93 -27.21 38.55
C PRO A 373 2.70 -28.08 38.81
N LYS A 374 1.68 -27.52 39.43
CA LYS A 374 0.37 -28.14 39.67
C LYS A 374 -0.74 -27.33 39.03
N LYS A 375 -0.65 -26.00 39.09
CA LYS A 375 -1.64 -25.09 38.52
C LYS A 375 -0.99 -23.82 38.03
N VAL A 376 -1.37 -23.39 36.82
CA VAL A 376 -0.98 -22.09 36.25
C VAL A 376 -2.25 -21.44 35.66
N ALA A 377 -2.60 -20.27 36.18
CA ALA A 377 -3.71 -19.48 35.70
C ALA A 377 -3.23 -18.10 35.23
N LEU A 378 -3.80 -17.63 34.16
CA LEU A 378 -3.53 -16.30 33.58
C LEU A 378 -4.83 -15.48 33.58
N ARG A 379 -4.74 -14.21 34.01
CA ARG A 379 -5.86 -13.29 34.11
C ARG A 379 -5.49 -11.93 33.52
N ASP A 380 -6.49 -11.18 33.06
CA ASP A 380 -6.37 -9.77 32.67
C ASP A 380 -5.31 -9.54 31.57
N MET A 381 -5.34 -10.39 30.54
CA MET A 381 -4.39 -10.37 29.44
C MET A 381 -4.53 -9.10 28.60
N LYS A 382 -3.44 -8.33 28.46
CA LYS A 382 -3.35 -7.10 27.67
C LYS A 382 -2.29 -7.26 26.60
N PHE A 383 -2.57 -6.71 25.41
CA PHE A 383 -1.70 -6.76 24.26
C PHE A 383 -1.26 -5.36 23.86
N SER A 384 0.03 -5.20 23.59
CA SER A 384 0.61 -3.98 23.05
C SER A 384 1.73 -4.31 22.05
N LEU A 385 2.14 -3.35 21.25
CA LEU A 385 3.30 -3.54 20.39
C LEU A 385 4.59 -3.45 21.20
N SER A 386 5.57 -4.25 20.81
CA SER A 386 6.97 -4.07 21.14
C SER A 386 7.79 -3.97 19.86
N GLN A 387 9.01 -3.50 19.92
CA GLN A 387 9.89 -3.42 18.77
C GLN A 387 10.08 -4.80 18.10
N GLU A 388 10.24 -5.84 18.90
CA GLU A 388 10.53 -7.20 18.44
C GLU A 388 9.29 -8.03 18.09
N GLY A 389 8.08 -7.51 18.36
CA GLY A 389 6.85 -8.25 18.09
C GLY A 389 5.64 -7.72 18.86
N VAL A 390 5.02 -8.58 19.65
CA VAL A 390 3.86 -8.28 20.51
C VAL A 390 4.19 -8.53 21.95
N GLN A 391 3.93 -7.55 22.82
CA GLN A 391 4.01 -7.69 24.26
C GLN A 391 2.64 -8.13 24.79
N VAL A 392 2.66 -9.15 25.65
CA VAL A 392 1.49 -9.66 26.35
C VAL A 392 1.74 -9.56 27.87
N GLU A 393 0.93 -8.78 28.55
CA GLU A 393 0.97 -8.62 30.01
C GLU A 393 -0.24 -9.28 30.63
N PHE A 394 -0.04 -9.96 31.76
CA PHE A 394 -1.12 -10.61 32.51
C PHE A 394 -0.76 -10.83 33.96
N VAL A 395 -1.78 -11.06 34.78
CA VAL A 395 -1.61 -11.58 36.13
C VAL A 395 -1.49 -13.10 36.10
N GLN A 396 -0.37 -13.62 36.63
CA GLN A 396 -0.11 -15.03 36.76
C GLN A 396 -0.43 -15.49 38.20
N GLU A 397 -1.10 -16.61 38.34
CA GLU A 397 -1.26 -17.35 39.56
C GLU A 397 -0.64 -18.74 39.38
N TYR A 398 0.32 -19.10 40.23
CA TYR A 398 1.08 -20.34 40.16
C TYR A 398 0.95 -21.12 41.43
N ALA A 399 0.86 -22.45 41.37
CA ALA A 399 1.01 -23.35 42.46
C ALA A 399 1.80 -24.60 42.06
N SER A 400 2.72 -25.02 42.93
CA SER A 400 3.51 -26.26 42.79
C SER A 400 2.88 -27.43 43.56
N ARG A 401 3.37 -28.64 43.30
CA ARG A 401 2.87 -29.87 43.94
C ARG A 401 3.23 -29.94 45.41
N ASP A 402 4.32 -29.28 45.87
CA ASP A 402 4.72 -29.16 47.28
C ASP A 402 3.91 -28.12 48.09
N GLY A 403 2.91 -27.49 47.44
CA GLY A 403 2.02 -26.52 48.08
C GLY A 403 2.48 -25.07 48.05
N ASN A 404 3.65 -24.77 47.51
CA ASN A 404 4.07 -23.39 47.31
C ASN A 404 3.23 -22.71 46.25
N SER A 405 2.91 -21.43 46.43
CA SER A 405 2.15 -20.63 45.44
C SER A 405 2.69 -19.22 45.39
N ASP A 406 2.56 -18.62 44.21
CA ASP A 406 2.86 -17.21 43.96
C ASP A 406 1.83 -16.55 43.06
N LYS A 407 1.80 -15.22 43.14
CA LYS A 407 0.99 -14.36 42.27
C LYS A 407 1.81 -13.15 41.87
N GLY A 408 1.80 -12.84 40.58
CA GLY A 408 2.61 -11.73 40.07
C GLY A 408 2.14 -11.22 38.73
N LYS A 409 2.75 -10.14 38.28
CA LYS A 409 2.62 -9.65 36.91
C LYS A 409 3.66 -10.32 36.04
N LYS A 410 3.23 -10.83 34.90
CA LYS A 410 4.10 -11.40 33.88
C LYS A 410 4.00 -10.62 32.58
N LYS A 411 5.14 -10.40 31.97
CA LYS A 411 5.28 -9.80 30.64
C LYS A 411 5.97 -10.82 29.74
N LEU A 412 5.39 -11.09 28.59
CA LEU A 412 5.99 -11.85 27.51
C LEU A 412 6.13 -10.95 26.30
N VAL A 413 7.28 -11.01 25.61
CA VAL A 413 7.45 -10.46 24.26
C VAL A 413 7.52 -11.62 23.29
N LEU A 414 6.57 -11.69 22.37
CA LEU A 414 6.52 -12.70 21.34
C LEU A 414 6.89 -12.09 19.99
N GLY A 415 7.82 -12.71 19.29
CA GLY A 415 8.23 -12.35 17.94
C GLY A 415 7.77 -13.39 16.91
N PRO A 416 7.51 -12.97 15.66
CA PRO A 416 7.21 -13.87 14.56
C PRO A 416 8.40 -14.78 14.25
N VAL A 417 8.15 -16.08 14.09
CA VAL A 417 9.16 -17.08 13.67
C VAL A 417 8.51 -18.05 12.69
N GLY A 418 8.93 -18.02 11.42
CA GLY A 418 8.25 -18.74 10.35
C GLY A 418 6.80 -18.28 10.24
N ASP A 419 5.86 -19.21 10.25
CA ASP A 419 4.41 -18.92 10.24
C ASP A 419 3.81 -18.83 11.66
N GLY A 420 4.63 -18.87 12.71
CA GLY A 420 4.21 -18.88 14.10
C GLY A 420 4.82 -17.75 14.94
N TRP A 421 4.74 -17.92 16.26
CA TRP A 421 5.24 -16.97 17.27
C TRP A 421 6.09 -17.69 18.29
N SER A 422 7.17 -17.05 18.71
CA SER A 422 8.04 -17.55 19.80
C SER A 422 8.24 -16.47 20.87
N ILE A 423 8.36 -16.90 22.12
CA ILE A 423 8.70 -16.03 23.24
C ILE A 423 10.18 -15.64 23.10
N LEU A 424 10.41 -14.34 23.02
CA LEU A 424 11.74 -13.73 22.92
C LEU A 424 12.21 -13.19 24.28
N ASP A 425 11.25 -12.70 25.09
CA ASP A 425 11.55 -12.19 26.44
C ASP A 425 10.41 -12.56 27.39
N GLU A 426 10.78 -12.95 28.59
CA GLU A 426 9.87 -13.21 29.69
C GLU A 426 10.38 -12.53 30.94
N ASP A 427 9.54 -11.69 31.53
CA ASP A 427 9.79 -11.01 32.78
C ASP A 427 8.66 -11.24 33.79
N TRP A 428 8.95 -11.21 35.07
CA TRP A 428 7.99 -11.44 36.13
C TRP A 428 8.30 -10.60 37.35
N SER A 429 7.27 -10.04 38.00
CA SER A 429 7.36 -9.33 39.25
C SER A 429 6.25 -9.77 40.21
N LYS A 430 6.58 -9.97 41.47
CA LYS A 430 5.62 -10.35 42.51
C LYS A 430 4.64 -9.20 42.75
N LEU A 431 3.36 -9.52 42.98
CA LEU A 431 2.30 -8.60 43.42
C LEU A 431 2.26 -8.49 44.93
#